data_f44a42b7ef0eddeda7a9c475a91cf046
#
_entry.id   f44a42b7ef0eddeda7a9c475a91cf046
#
_cell.length_a   1.000
_cell.length_b   1.000
_cell.length_c   1.000
_cell.angle_alpha   90.00
_cell.angle_beta   90.00
_cell.angle_gamma   90.00
#
_symmetry.space_group_name_H-M   'P 1'
#
loop_
_entity.id
_entity.type
_entity.pdbx_description
1 polymer ?
#
loop_
_entity_poly.entity_id
_entity_poly.type
_entity_poly.pdbx_seq_one_letter_code
_entity_poly.pdbx_strand_id
1 'polypeptide(L)'
;LYILNKYCTFEKKNMAHPELHAKSSVKKFGGKEEDYIKIHNWFDETKGWIGHSDHRLFRHHSEGIFECEKIFGSSFLNSDGKLVYVRYIGEQHVREDCANQIPSAKDWVDALKKREKPIWMIKTMNLEFTD
;
A
#
# COMPACT_ATOMS: atom_id res chain seq x y z
N LEU A 1 15.48 -10.69 -3.69
CA LEU A 1 15.54 -10.40 -3.97
C LEU A 1 15.81 -10.21 -4.31
N TYR A 2 15.78 -10.28 -4.37
CA TYR A 2 15.82 -9.84 -4.93
C TYR A 2 15.84 -9.76 -5.74
N ILE A 3 15.52 -9.98 -6.15
CA ILE A 3 15.40 -9.65 -6.90
C ILE A 3 15.61 -9.20 -7.15
N LEU A 4 15.56 -9.33 -7.14
CA LEU A 4 15.49 -8.80 -7.20
C LEU A 4 16.17 -8.21 -7.29
N ASN A 5 17.22 -8.67 -8.04
CA ASN A 5 17.84 -7.73 -7.54
C ASN A 5 18.25 -6.59 -8.41
N LYS A 6 18.88 -6.62 -9.59
CA LYS A 6 19.08 -5.47 -10.38
C LYS A 6 17.76 -4.86 -10.73
N TYR A 7 16.90 -5.68 -11.13
CA TYR A 7 15.54 -5.30 -11.31
C TYR A 7 14.96 -4.76 -10.01
N CYS A 8 15.29 -5.39 -8.94
CA CYS A 8 14.82 -4.98 -7.64
C CYS A 8 15.30 -3.58 -7.29
N THR A 9 16.54 -3.27 -7.65
CA THR A 9 17.08 -1.96 -7.37
C THR A 9 16.33 -0.88 -8.13
N PHE A 10 16.09 -1.11 -9.40
CA PHE A 10 15.38 -0.15 -10.21
C PHE A 10 13.94 0.01 -9.74
N GLU A 11 13.30 -1.08 -9.46
CA GLU A 11 11.92 -1.04 -9.06
C GLU A 11 11.72 -0.43 -7.70
N LYS A 12 12.64 -0.68 -6.78
CA LYS A 12 12.56 -0.04 -5.49
C LYS A 12 12.61 1.46 -5.65
N LYS A 13 13.50 1.93 -6.50
CA LYS A 13 13.63 3.34 -6.70
C LYS A 13 12.35 3.93 -7.24
N ASN A 14 11.70 3.24 -8.17
CA ASN A 14 10.53 3.78 -8.82
C ASN A 14 9.24 3.52 -8.06
N MET A 15 9.13 2.39 -7.38
CA MET A 15 7.87 1.96 -6.78
C MET A 15 7.74 2.36 -5.33
N ALA A 16 8.87 2.66 -4.67
CA ALA A 16 8.84 2.91 -3.25
C ALA A 16 8.59 4.35 -2.88
N HIS A 17 8.56 5.24 -3.85
CA HIS A 17 8.47 6.67 -3.54
C HIS A 17 7.06 7.19 -3.71
N PRO A 18 6.51 7.79 -2.63
CA PRO A 18 5.18 8.42 -2.73
C PRO A 18 5.09 9.46 -3.82
N GLU A 19 6.19 10.09 -4.16
CA GLU A 19 6.20 11.09 -5.22
C GLU A 19 5.81 10.52 -6.57
N LEU A 20 6.21 9.29 -6.86
CA LEU A 20 5.84 8.68 -8.13
C LEU A 20 4.37 8.35 -8.18
N HIS A 21 3.82 7.93 -7.04
CA HIS A 21 2.37 7.72 -6.94
C HIS A 21 1.63 9.05 -7.10
N ALA A 22 2.17 10.12 -6.52
CA ALA A 22 1.54 11.43 -6.63
C ALA A 22 1.56 11.93 -8.06
N LYS A 23 2.65 11.71 -8.79
CA LYS A 23 2.71 12.07 -10.21
C LYS A 23 1.66 11.30 -11.02
N SER A 24 1.49 10.03 -10.70
CA SER A 24 0.47 9.21 -11.34
C SER A 24 -0.92 9.74 -11.04
N SER A 25 -1.14 10.21 -9.80
CA SER A 25 -2.42 10.81 -9.42
C SER A 25 -2.71 12.06 -10.24
N VAL A 26 -1.70 12.88 -10.47
CA VAL A 26 -1.89 14.09 -11.29
C VAL A 26 -2.32 13.71 -12.69
N LYS A 27 -1.73 12.68 -13.27
CA LYS A 27 -2.14 12.22 -14.58
C LYS A 27 -3.58 11.74 -14.62
N LYS A 28 -4.04 11.11 -13.54
CA LYS A 28 -5.39 10.53 -13.49
C LYS A 28 -6.44 11.56 -13.13
N PHE A 29 -6.13 12.43 -12.19
CA PHE A 29 -7.15 13.30 -11.58
C PHE A 29 -6.90 14.79 -11.80
N GLY A 30 -5.75 15.16 -12.32
CA GLY A 30 -5.38 16.57 -12.46
C GLY A 30 -4.81 17.12 -11.16
N GLY A 31 -4.75 18.42 -11.05
CA GLY A 31 -4.22 19.07 -9.86
C GLY A 31 -2.72 19.01 -9.78
N LYS A 32 -2.21 19.04 -8.56
CA LYS A 32 -0.77 19.05 -8.28
C LYS A 32 -0.40 17.88 -7.40
N GLU A 33 0.89 17.54 -7.39
CA GLU A 33 1.37 16.45 -6.54
C GLU A 33 1.05 16.69 -5.07
N GLU A 34 1.16 17.93 -4.63
CA GLU A 34 0.86 18.28 -3.25
C GLU A 34 -0.56 17.92 -2.83
N ASP A 35 -1.46 17.85 -3.78
CA ASP A 35 -2.84 17.48 -3.47
C ASP A 35 -2.95 16.05 -2.98
N TYR A 36 -2.01 15.20 -3.35
CA TYR A 36 -2.12 13.75 -3.15
C TYR A 36 -1.04 13.16 -2.26
N ILE A 37 0.06 13.89 -2.06
CA ILE A 37 1.24 13.32 -1.42
C ILE A 37 0.98 12.82 -0.01
N LYS A 38 0.10 13.47 0.74
CA LYS A 38 -0.20 13.05 2.11
C LYS A 38 -0.82 11.66 2.14
N ILE A 39 -1.68 11.39 1.18
CA ILE A 39 -2.36 10.11 1.12
C ILE A 39 -1.36 9.02 0.78
N HIS A 40 -0.51 9.28 -0.20
CA HIS A 40 0.49 8.30 -0.60
C HIS A 40 1.52 8.06 0.51
N ASN A 41 1.90 9.12 1.22
CA ASN A 41 2.79 8.97 2.38
C ASN A 41 2.18 8.09 3.45
N TRP A 42 0.88 8.19 3.66
CA TRP A 42 0.22 7.39 4.67
C TRP A 42 0.38 5.88 4.39
N PHE A 43 0.21 5.48 3.14
CA PHE A 43 0.36 4.08 2.78
C PHE A 43 1.79 3.58 3.01
N ASP A 44 2.78 4.43 2.80
CA ASP A 44 4.18 4.04 2.88
C ASP A 44 4.82 4.33 4.22
N GLU A 45 4.09 4.96 5.13
CA GLU A 45 4.56 5.31 6.45
C GLU A 45 5.06 4.11 7.24
N THR A 46 4.45 2.97 7.00
CA THR A 46 4.80 1.74 7.71
C THR A 46 6.17 1.19 7.32
N LYS A 47 6.83 1.76 6.33
CA LYS A 47 8.23 1.43 6.06
C LYS A 47 9.11 1.72 7.26
N GLY A 48 8.70 2.63 8.14
CA GLY A 48 9.43 2.90 9.37
C GLY A 48 9.41 1.74 10.35
N TRP A 49 8.43 0.85 10.20
CA TRP A 49 8.31 -0.32 11.08
C TRP A 49 9.04 -1.51 10.48
N ILE A 50 8.77 -1.81 9.22
CA ILE A 50 9.39 -2.92 8.49
C ILE A 50 9.75 -2.40 7.11
N GLY A 51 11.01 -2.50 6.75
CA GLY A 51 11.47 -1.97 5.48
C GLY A 51 11.04 -2.80 4.29
N HIS A 52 11.42 -2.34 3.12
CA HIS A 52 11.15 -2.99 1.84
C HIS A 52 9.65 -3.17 1.63
N SER A 53 9.30 -4.14 0.84
CA SER A 53 7.91 -4.37 0.48
C SER A 53 7.10 -5.06 1.58
N ASP A 54 7.77 -5.59 2.59
CA ASP A 54 7.08 -6.31 3.66
C ASP A 54 6.10 -5.42 4.42
N HIS A 55 6.36 -4.12 4.49
CA HIS A 55 5.47 -3.20 5.19
C HIS A 55 4.10 -3.11 4.55
N ARG A 56 3.98 -3.56 3.30
CA ARG A 56 2.72 -3.45 2.56
C ARG A 56 1.59 -4.23 3.21
N LEU A 57 1.92 -5.26 3.99
CA LEU A 57 0.87 -6.02 4.66
C LEU A 57 0.04 -5.17 5.61
N PHE A 58 0.57 -4.05 6.10
CA PHE A 58 -0.12 -3.24 7.07
C PHE A 58 -1.25 -2.40 6.48
N ARG A 59 -1.06 -1.85 5.28
CA ARG A 59 -2.03 -0.91 4.73
C ARG A 59 -2.37 -1.12 3.25
N HIS A 60 -1.59 -1.93 2.53
CA HIS A 60 -1.79 -2.10 1.09
C HIS A 60 -2.81 -3.19 0.81
N HIS A 61 -4.06 -2.92 1.18
CA HIS A 61 -5.17 -3.85 0.96
C HIS A 61 -6.48 -3.08 1.04
N SER A 62 -7.59 -3.75 0.71
CA SER A 62 -8.89 -3.09 0.68
C SER A 62 -9.25 -2.46 2.01
N GLU A 63 -8.94 -3.12 3.12
CA GLU A 63 -9.21 -2.58 4.45
C GLU A 63 -8.39 -1.33 4.72
N GLY A 64 -7.14 -1.32 4.24
CA GLY A 64 -6.30 -0.13 4.34
C GLY A 64 -6.87 1.04 3.54
N ILE A 65 -7.45 0.76 2.38
CA ILE A 65 -8.07 1.80 1.58
C ILE A 65 -9.26 2.41 2.32
N PHE A 66 -10.07 1.60 2.98
CA PHE A 66 -11.18 2.12 3.77
C PHE A 66 -10.71 2.92 4.96
N GLU A 67 -9.63 2.46 5.60
CA GLU A 67 -9.06 3.20 6.73
C GLU A 67 -8.53 4.56 6.27
N CYS A 68 -7.88 4.59 5.12
CA CYS A 68 -7.40 5.83 4.51
C CYS A 68 -8.55 6.80 4.29
N GLU A 69 -9.66 6.30 3.78
CA GLU A 69 -10.84 7.12 3.55
C GLU A 69 -11.38 7.70 4.85
N LYS A 70 -11.33 6.95 5.92
CA LYS A 70 -11.75 7.46 7.23
C LYS A 70 -10.84 8.58 7.73
N ILE A 71 -9.56 8.45 7.48
CA ILE A 71 -8.59 9.41 7.99
C ILE A 71 -8.63 10.72 7.22
N PHE A 72 -8.70 10.64 5.90
CA PHE A 72 -8.59 11.82 5.04
C PHE A 72 -9.93 12.36 4.56
N GLY A 73 -11.02 11.65 4.86
CA GLY A 73 -12.35 12.02 4.37
C GLY A 73 -12.66 11.32 3.07
N SER A 74 -13.92 11.42 2.63
CA SER A 74 -14.33 10.69 1.43
C SER A 74 -13.90 11.38 0.14
N SER A 75 -13.74 12.70 0.16
CA SER A 75 -13.40 13.46 -1.04
C SER A 75 -12.82 14.81 -0.69
N PHE A 76 -12.17 15.43 -1.66
CA PHE A 76 -11.65 16.78 -1.52
C PHE A 76 -11.58 17.42 -2.90
N LEU A 77 -11.45 18.75 -2.91
CA LEU A 77 -11.22 19.48 -4.16
C LEU A 77 -9.73 19.60 -4.38
N ASN A 78 -9.27 19.18 -5.56
CA ASN A 78 -7.84 19.33 -5.88
C ASN A 78 -7.54 20.76 -6.33
N SER A 79 -6.29 21.03 -6.71
CA SER A 79 -5.85 22.37 -7.09
C SER A 79 -6.56 22.89 -8.34
N ASP A 80 -7.09 21.98 -9.15
CA ASP A 80 -7.85 22.38 -10.34
C ASP A 80 -9.34 22.58 -10.03
N GLY A 81 -9.73 22.45 -8.77
CA GLY A 81 -11.14 22.59 -8.38
C GLY A 81 -11.99 21.39 -8.67
N LYS A 82 -11.38 20.26 -9.00
CA LYS A 82 -12.12 19.04 -9.28
C LYS A 82 -12.30 18.22 -8.01
N LEU A 83 -13.45 17.57 -7.90
CA LEU A 83 -13.71 16.68 -6.79
C LEU A 83 -13.00 15.35 -7.01
N VAL A 84 -12.21 14.94 -6.04
CA VAL A 84 -11.47 13.68 -6.10
C VAL A 84 -11.82 12.85 -4.89
N TYR A 85 -12.10 11.58 -5.10
CA TYR A 85 -12.44 10.67 -4.02
C TYR A 85 -11.18 9.99 -3.49
N VAL A 86 -11.04 10.05 -2.16
CA VAL A 86 -9.87 9.47 -1.48
C VAL A 86 -9.73 7.98 -1.77
N ARG A 87 -10.87 7.28 -1.84
CA ARG A 87 -10.86 5.85 -2.14
C ARG A 87 -10.14 5.55 -3.45
N TYR A 88 -10.33 6.36 -4.47
CA TYR A 88 -9.71 6.11 -5.77
C TYR A 88 -8.20 6.34 -5.73
N ILE A 89 -7.74 7.27 -4.90
CA ILE A 89 -6.31 7.46 -4.72
C ILE A 89 -5.71 6.26 -3.99
N GLY A 90 -6.41 5.78 -2.97
CA GLY A 90 -5.97 4.58 -2.26
C GLY A 90 -5.91 3.36 -3.17
N GLU A 91 -6.94 3.17 -3.98
CA GLU A 91 -6.95 2.06 -4.94
C GLU A 91 -5.79 2.16 -5.91
N GLN A 92 -5.53 3.37 -6.39
CA GLN A 92 -4.41 3.59 -7.29
C GLN A 92 -3.08 3.20 -6.62
N HIS A 93 -2.86 3.67 -5.39
CA HIS A 93 -1.63 3.38 -4.68
C HIS A 93 -1.43 1.88 -4.52
N VAL A 94 -2.46 1.19 -4.04
CA VAL A 94 -2.36 -0.24 -3.80
C VAL A 94 -2.15 -1.01 -5.11
N ARG A 95 -2.88 -0.65 -6.16
CA ARG A 95 -2.70 -1.32 -7.45
C ARG A 95 -1.30 -1.11 -8.00
N GLU A 96 -0.76 0.07 -7.87
CA GLU A 96 0.57 0.35 -8.39
C GLU A 96 1.66 -0.43 -7.66
N ASP A 97 1.43 -0.75 -6.38
CA ASP A 97 2.39 -1.50 -5.59
C ASP A 97 2.13 -3.01 -5.57
N CYS A 98 0.96 -3.47 -5.99
CA CYS A 98 0.57 -4.86 -5.87
C CYS A 98 0.19 -5.48 -7.22
N ALA A 99 0.96 -5.17 -8.24
CA ALA A 99 0.80 -5.75 -9.57
C ALA A 99 -0.63 -5.59 -10.10
N ASN A 100 -1.17 -4.40 -9.93
CA ASN A 100 -2.50 -4.01 -10.40
C ASN A 100 -3.64 -4.79 -9.74
N GLN A 101 -3.38 -5.33 -8.55
CA GLN A 101 -4.38 -6.04 -7.76
C GLN A 101 -4.69 -5.25 -6.51
N ILE A 102 -5.87 -5.50 -5.91
CA ILE A 102 -6.19 -4.99 -4.59
C ILE A 102 -6.42 -6.20 -3.70
N PRO A 103 -5.39 -6.63 -2.96
CA PRO A 103 -5.58 -7.74 -2.04
C PRO A 103 -6.42 -7.33 -0.86
N SER A 104 -6.96 -8.31 -0.16
CA SER A 104 -7.57 -8.08 1.15
C SER A 104 -6.50 -8.26 2.22
N ALA A 105 -6.79 -7.77 3.43
CA ALA A 105 -5.92 -8.05 4.56
C ALA A 105 -5.78 -9.56 4.78
N LYS A 106 -6.86 -10.29 4.55
CA LYS A 106 -6.83 -11.75 4.69
C LYS A 106 -5.88 -12.38 3.70
N ASP A 107 -5.78 -11.85 2.49
CA ASP A 107 -4.83 -12.38 1.50
C ASP A 107 -3.41 -12.33 2.03
N TRP A 108 -3.05 -11.23 2.70
CA TRP A 108 -1.73 -11.08 3.30
C TRP A 108 -1.52 -12.07 4.43
N VAL A 109 -2.53 -12.24 5.28
CA VAL A 109 -2.46 -13.18 6.40
C VAL A 109 -2.34 -14.62 5.89
N ASP A 110 -3.11 -14.97 4.86
CA ASP A 110 -3.06 -16.32 4.31
C ASP A 110 -1.69 -16.61 3.71
N ALA A 111 -1.08 -15.61 3.07
CA ALA A 111 0.28 -15.79 2.54
C ALA A 111 1.27 -16.01 3.68
N LEU A 112 1.11 -15.29 4.78
CA LEU A 112 1.97 -15.44 5.94
C LEU A 112 1.83 -16.83 6.55
N LYS A 113 0.62 -17.37 6.59
CA LYS A 113 0.37 -18.68 7.18
C LYS A 113 1.09 -19.81 6.46
N LYS A 114 1.50 -19.59 5.23
CA LYS A 114 2.22 -20.62 4.47
C LYS A 114 3.68 -20.70 4.83
N ARG A 115 4.17 -19.79 5.66
CA ARG A 115 5.57 -19.76 6.06
C ARG A 115 5.75 -20.45 7.39
N GLU A 116 6.99 -20.86 7.67
CA GLU A 116 7.34 -21.39 8.98
C GLU A 116 7.15 -20.31 10.04
N LYS A 117 6.57 -20.68 11.17
CA LYS A 117 6.24 -19.72 12.22
C LYS A 117 6.82 -20.13 13.55
N PRO A 118 7.22 -19.15 14.36
CA PRO A 118 7.66 -19.46 15.72
C PRO A 118 6.49 -19.93 16.56
N ILE A 119 6.81 -20.67 17.61
CA ILE A 119 5.78 -21.27 18.48
C ILE A 119 4.84 -20.24 19.08
N TRP A 120 5.40 -19.09 19.52
CA TRP A 120 4.55 -18.07 20.14
C TRP A 120 3.48 -17.57 19.18
N MET A 121 3.83 -17.46 17.89
CA MET A 121 2.88 -17.00 16.91
C MET A 121 1.78 -18.02 16.67
N ILE A 122 2.16 -19.29 16.63
CA ILE A 122 1.17 -20.35 16.46
C ILE A 122 0.19 -20.35 17.61
N LYS A 123 0.71 -20.21 18.84
CA LYS A 123 -0.14 -20.25 20.03
C LYS A 123 -1.05 -19.03 20.16
N THR A 124 -0.52 -17.85 19.84
CA THR A 124 -1.28 -16.62 20.06
C THR A 124 -2.22 -16.28 18.91
N MET A 125 -1.90 -16.74 17.72
CA MET A 125 -2.72 -16.46 16.54
C MET A 125 -3.60 -17.64 16.15
N ASN A 126 -3.58 -18.68 16.97
CA ASN A 126 -4.39 -19.86 16.72
C ASN A 126 -4.16 -20.46 15.34
N LEU A 127 -2.91 -20.46 14.92
CA LEU A 127 -2.53 -21.03 13.64
C LEU A 127 -2.42 -22.55 13.76
N GLU A 128 -2.77 -23.24 12.71
CA GLU A 128 -2.63 -24.69 12.67
C GLU A 128 -1.30 -25.03 12.04
N PHE A 129 -0.76 -26.19 12.44
CA PHE A 129 0.41 -26.73 11.76
C PHE A 129 -0.03 -27.27 10.43
N THR A 130 0.63 -26.84 9.36
CA THR A 130 0.35 -27.35 8.03
C THR A 130 1.62 -27.92 7.47
N ASP A 131 1.47 -28.95 6.73
CA ASP A 131 2.62 -29.62 6.10
C ASP A 131 3.10 -28.89 4.88
#